data_ef755699897a42766ecdd262158a478e
#
_entry.id   ef755699897a42766ecdd262158a478e
#
_cell.length_a   1.000
_cell.length_b   1.000
_cell.length_c   1.000
_cell.angle_alpha   90.00
_cell.angle_beta   90.00
_cell.angle_gamma   90.00
#
_symmetry.space_group_name_H-M   'P 1'
#
loop_
_entity.id
_entity.type
_entity.pdbx_description
1 polymer ?
#
loop_
_entity_poly.entity_id
_entity_poly.type
_entity_poly.pdbx_seq_one_letter_code
_entity_poly.pdbx_strand_id
1 'polypeptide(L)' 'MSKRPINLLLNDISQAIDRIEQYIKNLSFDAFSDDQKSVDAVVRNLEIVGEAANRLPDEFKEKYSEIE' A
#
# COMPACT_ATOMS: atom_id res chain seq x y z
N MET A 1 2.67 6.60 22.05
CA MET A 1 1.80 6.53 20.87
C MET A 1 1.05 5.21 20.86
N SER A 2 -0.24 5.24 20.69
CA SER A 2 -1.02 4.01 20.70
C SER A 2 -0.76 3.19 19.44
N LYS A 3 -0.78 1.87 19.61
CA LYS A 3 -0.60 0.95 18.49
C LYS A 3 -1.91 0.81 17.73
N ARG A 4 -1.84 0.89 16.42
CA ARG A 4 -3.00 0.68 15.58
C ARG A 4 -3.29 -0.82 15.50
N PRO A 5 -4.53 -1.27 15.70
CA PRO A 5 -4.86 -2.70 15.61
C PRO A 5 -4.48 -3.31 14.25
N ILE A 6 -4.11 -4.59 14.27
CA ILE A 6 -3.69 -5.29 13.05
C ILE A 6 -4.75 -5.22 11.96
N ASN A 7 -6.01 -5.44 12.30
CA ASN A 7 -7.09 -5.40 11.30
C ASN A 7 -7.21 -4.03 10.64
N LEU A 8 -6.93 -2.96 11.37
CA LEU A 8 -6.96 -1.63 10.79
C LEU A 8 -5.74 -1.38 9.91
N LEU A 9 -4.56 -1.90 10.29
CA LEU A 9 -3.37 -1.81 9.45
C LEU A 9 -3.57 -2.56 8.14
N LEU A 10 -4.13 -3.75 8.20
CA LEU A 10 -4.44 -4.53 6.99
C LEU A 10 -5.46 -3.84 6.12
N ASN A 11 -6.44 -3.19 6.74
CA ASN A 11 -7.43 -2.43 5.99
C ASN A 11 -6.81 -1.21 5.32
N ASP A 12 -5.89 -0.53 5.98
CA ASP A 12 -5.16 0.60 5.38
C ASP A 12 -4.39 0.15 4.14
N ILE A 13 -3.73 -1.02 4.22
CA ILE A 13 -3.00 -1.58 3.09
C ILE A 13 -3.96 -1.92 1.96
N SER A 14 -5.06 -2.58 2.26
CA SER A 14 -6.06 -2.96 1.27
C SER A 14 -6.63 -1.74 0.55
N GLN A 15 -6.99 -0.71 1.30
CA GLN A 15 -7.52 0.52 0.70
C GLN A 15 -6.50 1.23 -0.18
N ALA A 16 -5.24 1.26 0.25
CA ALA A 16 -4.19 1.89 -0.52
C ALA A 16 -3.97 1.15 -1.84
N ILE A 17 -3.98 -0.18 -1.81
CA ILE A 17 -3.85 -1.00 -3.02
C ILE A 17 -5.02 -0.75 -3.96
N ASP A 18 -6.24 -0.68 -3.43
CA ASP A 18 -7.43 -0.40 -4.25
C ASP A 18 -7.30 0.95 -4.94
N ARG A 19 -6.80 1.97 -4.25
CA ARG A 19 -6.60 3.29 -4.84
C ARG A 19 -5.56 3.22 -5.96
N ILE A 20 -4.47 2.50 -5.74
CA ILE A 20 -3.43 2.34 -6.77
C ILE A 20 -4.04 1.69 -8.01
N GLU A 21 -4.82 0.63 -7.83
CA GLU A 21 -5.46 -0.04 -8.95
C GLU A 21 -6.39 0.90 -9.71
N GLN A 22 -7.13 1.74 -9.00
CA GLN A 22 -8.03 2.71 -9.64
C GLN A 22 -7.26 3.74 -10.45
N TYR A 23 -6.12 4.21 -9.93
CA TYR A 23 -5.33 5.23 -10.62
C TYR A 23 -4.70 4.72 -11.90
N ILE A 24 -4.33 3.45 -11.97
CA ILE A 24 -3.67 2.88 -13.15
C ILE A 24 -4.60 2.10 -14.05
N LYS A 25 -5.83 1.89 -13.67
CA LYS A 25 -6.79 0.99 -14.32
C LYS A 25 -6.94 1.38 -15.78
N ASN A 26 -6.96 2.00 -16.51
CA ASN A 26 -7.14 2.22 -17.95
C ASN A 26 -5.96 2.99 -18.55
N LEU A 27 -4.83 2.99 -17.86
CA LEU A 27 -3.65 3.69 -18.33
C LEU A 27 -2.61 2.71 -18.84
N SER A 28 -2.02 3.03 -20.00
CA SER A 28 -0.81 2.34 -20.42
C SER A 28 0.33 2.81 -19.55
N PHE A 29 1.44 2.08 -19.57
CA PHE A 29 2.63 2.49 -18.82
C PHE A 29 3.07 3.91 -19.23
N ASP A 30 3.09 4.18 -20.53
CA ASP A 30 3.51 5.50 -21.03
C ASP A 30 2.57 6.60 -20.55
N ALA A 31 1.25 6.37 -20.65
CA ALA A 31 0.27 7.36 -20.18
C ALA A 31 0.40 7.60 -18.68
N PHE A 32 0.63 6.54 -17.90
CA PHE A 32 0.83 6.66 -16.48
C PHE A 32 2.10 7.47 -16.17
N SER A 33 3.20 7.13 -16.82
CA SER A 33 4.48 7.82 -16.58
C SER A 33 4.41 9.31 -16.91
N ASP A 34 3.60 9.69 -17.87
CA ASP A 34 3.45 11.09 -18.27
C ASP A 34 2.48 11.86 -17.39
N ASP A 35 1.69 11.17 -16.57
CA ASP A 35 0.73 11.82 -15.68
C ASP A 35 1.31 11.96 -14.28
N GLN A 36 1.93 13.09 -14.01
CA GLN A 36 2.59 13.34 -12.73
C GLN A 36 1.65 13.19 -11.54
N LYS A 37 0.40 13.58 -11.69
CA LYS A 37 -0.58 13.45 -10.60
C LYS A 37 -0.82 11.99 -10.25
N SER A 38 -0.96 11.14 -11.26
CA SER A 38 -1.15 9.70 -11.04
C SER A 38 0.10 9.07 -10.42
N VAL A 39 1.29 9.44 -10.89
CA VAL A 39 2.53 8.94 -10.33
C VAL A 39 2.64 9.32 -8.86
N ASP A 40 2.39 10.58 -8.54
CA ASP A 40 2.46 11.06 -7.16
C ASP A 40 1.44 10.37 -6.27
N ALA A 41 0.23 10.15 -6.78
CA ALA A 41 -0.82 9.47 -6.01
C ALA A 41 -0.45 8.02 -5.72
N VAL A 42 0.14 7.32 -6.70
CA VAL A 42 0.59 5.94 -6.51
C VAL A 42 1.74 5.89 -5.49
N VAL A 43 2.72 6.78 -5.63
CA VAL A 43 3.84 6.84 -4.69
C VAL A 43 3.34 7.08 -3.27
N ARG A 44 2.39 8.01 -3.10
CA ARG A 44 1.83 8.28 -1.79
C ARG A 44 1.15 7.05 -1.19
N ASN A 45 0.40 6.31 -1.98
CA ASN A 45 -0.26 5.11 -1.48
C ASN A 45 0.73 3.97 -1.22
N LEU A 46 1.82 3.88 -1.98
CA LEU A 46 2.89 2.94 -1.69
C LEU A 46 3.57 3.27 -0.34
N GLU A 47 3.73 4.55 -0.04
CA GLU A 47 4.25 4.97 1.27
C GLU A 47 3.31 4.55 2.39
N ILE A 48 1.99 4.69 2.20
CA ILE A 48 1.00 4.25 3.17
C ILE A 48 1.12 2.74 3.41
N VAL A 49 1.24 1.96 2.33
CA VAL A 49 1.43 0.51 2.43
C VAL A 49 2.69 0.18 3.23
N GLY A 50 3.80 0.86 2.90
CA GLY A 50 5.07 0.64 3.58
C GLY A 50 5.00 0.95 5.07
N GLU A 51 4.39 2.08 5.43
CA GLU A 51 4.24 2.46 6.82
C GLU A 51 3.35 1.49 7.60
N ALA A 52 2.22 1.10 7.00
CA ALA A 52 1.31 0.16 7.66
C ALA A 52 1.97 -1.20 7.83
N ALA A 53 2.66 -1.70 6.80
CA ALA A 53 3.36 -2.97 6.88
C ALA A 53 4.45 -2.94 7.95
N ASN A 54 5.14 -1.81 8.07
CA ASN A 54 6.21 -1.64 9.04
C ASN A 54 5.69 -1.63 10.48
N ARG A 55 4.43 -1.24 10.67
CA ARG A 55 3.79 -1.23 11.99
C ARG A 55 3.21 -2.57 12.40
N LEU A 56 3.17 -3.55 11.51
CA LEU A 56 2.68 -4.87 11.87
C LEU A 56 3.61 -5.49 12.93
N PRO A 57 3.05 -6.19 13.93
CA PRO A 57 3.87 -6.82 14.96
C PRO A 57 4.85 -7.83 14.37
N ASP A 58 6.02 -7.94 14.99
CA ASP A 58 7.04 -8.89 14.55
C ASP A 58 6.53 -10.33 14.49
N GLU A 59 5.70 -10.70 15.45
CA GLU A 59 5.10 -12.03 15.47
C GLU A 59 4.26 -12.29 14.23
N PHE A 60 3.52 -11.29 13.79
CA PHE A 60 2.71 -11.38 12.59
C PHE A 60 3.60 -11.52 11.36
N LYS A 61 4.66 -10.73 11.28
CA LYS A 61 5.60 -10.76 10.16
C LYS A 61 6.29 -12.12 10.07
N GLU A 62 6.71 -12.66 11.20
CA GLU A 62 7.36 -13.98 11.24
C GLU A 62 6.42 -15.08 10.77
N LYS A 63 5.16 -15.03 11.20
CA LYS A 63 4.16 -16.02 10.83
C LYS A 63 3.96 -16.11 9.33
N TYR A 64 4.06 -14.99 8.63
CA TYR A 64 3.81 -14.94 7.20
C TYR A 64 5.07 -14.81 6.35
N SER A 65 6.24 -14.83 6.96
CA SER A 65 7.50 -14.70 6.22
C SER A 65 7.78 -15.88 5.27
N GLU A 66 7.17 -17.03 5.53
CA GLU A 66 7.37 -18.24 4.72
C GLU A 66 6.41 -18.33 3.53
N ILE A 67 5.52 -17.37 3.38
CA ILE A 67 4.47 -17.45 2.37
C ILE A 67 4.96 -17.04 0.97
N GLU A 68 6.09 -16.47 0.85
CA GLU A 68 6.62 -15.98 -0.43
C GLU A 68 6.52 -16.95 -1.58
#